data_ee44b3cc5b169626a934e2681379dce7
#
_entry.id   ee44b3cc5b169626a934e2681379dce7
#
_cell.length_a   1.000
_cell.length_b   1.000
_cell.length_c   1.000
_cell.angle_alpha   90.00
_cell.angle_beta   90.00
_cell.angle_gamma   90.00
#
_symmetry.space_group_name_H-M   'P 1'
#
loop_
_entity.id
_entity.type
_entity.pdbx_description
1 polymer ?
#
loop_
_entity_poly.entity_id
_entity_poly.type
_entity_poly.pdbx_seq_one_letter_code
_entity_poly.pdbx_strand_id
1 'polypeptide(L)'
;INSELHDGIMTNISMIQALSEKASASRNLSINLLSKSIISEIRVLLMLRESKNTTLLMALSEIKRQLVDPAELMGVRFVWETKGLLYGPHLSRELILDIVRIIQEALQNALFRANSKFIIFKGELDIDGSIKLYLENREGKSFKKNSEKGFGIKNMFVRANKNNIELSLDGTSDGAILILRIPQ
;
A
#
# COMPACT_ATOMS: atom_id res chain seq x y z
N ILE A 1 11.08 -8.57 14.09
CA ILE A 1 11.13 -8.94 12.64
C ILE A 1 10.34 -10.24 12.41
N ASN A 2 10.45 -11.30 13.25
CA ASN A 2 9.69 -12.55 13.04
C ASN A 2 8.18 -12.39 13.26
N SER A 3 7.72 -11.65 14.28
CA SER A 3 6.29 -11.42 14.53
C SER A 3 5.65 -10.55 13.46
N GLU A 4 6.36 -9.53 12.99
CA GLU A 4 5.84 -8.59 11.98
C GLU A 4 5.73 -9.22 10.57
N LEU A 5 6.65 -10.12 10.22
CA LEU A 5 6.54 -10.98 9.03
C LEU A 5 5.31 -11.89 9.13
N HIS A 6 5.13 -12.49 10.31
CA HIS A 6 4.05 -13.42 10.56
C HIS A 6 2.68 -12.74 10.39
N ASP A 7 2.48 -11.55 10.92
CA ASP A 7 1.18 -10.87 10.92
C ASP A 7 0.75 -10.41 9.52
N GLY A 8 1.68 -9.84 8.73
CA GLY A 8 1.38 -9.42 7.35
C GLY A 8 1.13 -10.62 6.42
N ILE A 9 1.99 -11.63 6.50
CA ILE A 9 1.86 -12.85 5.69
C ILE A 9 0.61 -13.62 6.07
N MET A 10 0.30 -13.79 7.37
CA MET A 10 -0.88 -14.51 7.83
C MET A 10 -2.19 -13.82 7.42
N THR A 11 -2.23 -12.48 7.46
CA THR A 11 -3.41 -11.73 6.97
C THR A 11 -3.65 -12.00 5.49
N ASN A 12 -2.60 -11.95 4.67
CA ASN A 12 -2.70 -12.21 3.23
C ASN A 12 -3.07 -13.67 2.93
N ILE A 13 -2.48 -14.64 3.64
CA ILE A 13 -2.82 -16.06 3.50
C ILE A 13 -4.29 -16.31 3.86
N SER A 14 -4.78 -15.72 4.96
CA SER A 14 -6.19 -15.85 5.37
C SER A 14 -7.15 -15.28 4.31
N MET A 15 -6.79 -14.16 3.68
CA MET A 15 -7.56 -13.60 2.56
C MET A 15 -7.52 -14.51 1.33
N ILE A 16 -6.38 -15.12 0.99
CA ILE A 16 -6.25 -16.09 -0.11
C ILE A 16 -7.14 -17.30 0.14
N GLN A 17 -7.14 -17.85 1.35
CA GLN A 17 -7.99 -18.97 1.72
C GLN A 17 -9.48 -18.63 1.59
N ALA A 18 -9.92 -17.50 2.14
CA ALA A 18 -11.31 -17.05 2.04
C ALA A 18 -11.76 -16.79 0.58
N LEU A 19 -10.85 -16.41 -0.31
CA LEU A 19 -11.13 -16.20 -1.72
C LEU A 19 -11.14 -17.52 -2.52
N SER A 20 -10.31 -18.50 -2.15
CA SER A 20 -10.22 -19.81 -2.82
C SER A 20 -11.45 -20.68 -2.60
N GLU A 21 -12.09 -20.58 -1.44
CA GLU A 21 -13.25 -21.40 -1.08
C GLU A 21 -14.52 -21.10 -1.90
N LYS A 22 -14.57 -20.00 -2.64
CA LYS A 22 -15.75 -19.53 -3.40
C LYS A 22 -15.40 -19.13 -4.84
N ALA A 23 -14.77 -19.99 -5.62
CA ALA A 23 -14.15 -19.65 -6.91
C ALA A 23 -15.11 -19.21 -8.03
N SER A 24 -14.96 -17.97 -8.49
CA SER A 24 -15.35 -17.49 -9.83
C SER A 24 -14.12 -16.90 -10.53
N ALA A 25 -14.15 -16.71 -11.87
CA ALA A 25 -13.02 -16.17 -12.65
C ALA A 25 -12.48 -14.83 -12.08
N SER A 26 -13.37 -13.96 -11.60
CA SER A 26 -13.03 -12.69 -10.94
C SER A 26 -12.25 -12.89 -9.64
N ARG A 27 -12.43 -14.01 -8.92
CA ARG A 27 -11.73 -14.31 -7.67
C ARG A 27 -10.34 -14.86 -7.89
N ASN A 28 -10.12 -15.64 -8.94
CA ASN A 28 -8.77 -16.09 -9.32
C ASN A 28 -7.85 -14.90 -9.57
N LEU A 29 -8.40 -13.81 -10.09
CA LEU A 29 -7.70 -12.55 -10.28
C LEU A 29 -7.28 -11.92 -8.96
N SER A 30 -8.21 -11.83 -8.01
CA SER A 30 -7.94 -11.29 -6.66
C SER A 30 -6.92 -12.13 -5.90
N ILE A 31 -6.97 -13.47 -6.01
CA ILE A 31 -5.99 -14.39 -5.43
C ILE A 31 -4.59 -14.13 -6.01
N ASN A 32 -4.49 -13.94 -7.32
CA ASN A 32 -3.21 -13.66 -7.99
C ASN A 32 -2.59 -12.35 -7.50
N LEU A 33 -3.36 -11.26 -7.42
CA LEU A 33 -2.86 -9.97 -6.93
C LEU A 33 -2.50 -10.01 -5.44
N LEU A 34 -3.24 -10.75 -4.60
CA LEU A 34 -2.89 -10.95 -3.20
C LEU A 34 -1.60 -11.75 -3.05
N SER A 35 -1.41 -12.80 -3.85
CA SER A 35 -0.15 -13.56 -3.87
C SER A 35 1.03 -12.68 -4.28
N LYS A 36 0.85 -11.82 -5.27
CA LYS A 36 1.86 -10.83 -5.69
C LYS A 36 2.17 -9.81 -4.60
N SER A 37 1.17 -9.40 -3.82
CA SER A 37 1.38 -8.53 -2.66
C SER A 37 2.26 -9.18 -1.59
N ILE A 38 2.05 -10.47 -1.29
CA ILE A 38 2.91 -11.23 -0.37
C ILE A 38 4.34 -11.30 -0.91
N ILE A 39 4.50 -11.61 -2.19
CA ILE A 39 5.81 -11.65 -2.85
C ILE A 39 6.50 -10.29 -2.76
N SER A 40 5.77 -9.19 -2.98
CA SER A 40 6.30 -7.84 -2.83
C SER A 40 6.80 -7.57 -1.41
N GLU A 41 6.03 -7.94 -0.39
CA GLU A 41 6.42 -7.76 1.00
C GLU A 41 7.69 -8.55 1.34
N ILE A 42 7.76 -9.82 0.93
CA ILE A 42 8.95 -10.66 1.13
C ILE A 42 10.17 -10.06 0.43
N ARG A 43 10.03 -9.57 -0.80
CA ARG A 43 11.13 -8.96 -1.54
C ARG A 43 11.63 -7.68 -0.89
N VAL A 44 10.72 -6.81 -0.44
CA VAL A 44 11.11 -5.59 0.29
C VAL A 44 11.87 -5.96 1.57
N LEU A 45 11.41 -6.97 2.31
CA LEU A 45 12.11 -7.45 3.50
C LEU A 45 13.52 -7.97 3.18
N LEU A 46 13.68 -8.74 2.10
CA LEU A 46 15.00 -9.21 1.66
C LEU A 46 15.89 -8.05 1.24
N MET A 47 15.40 -7.11 0.46
CA MET A 47 16.15 -5.90 0.07
C MET A 47 16.62 -5.10 1.30
N LEU A 48 15.74 -4.91 2.28
CA LEU A 48 16.07 -4.22 3.54
C LEU A 48 17.08 -5.00 4.39
N ARG A 49 17.11 -6.32 4.31
CA ARG A 49 18.08 -7.16 5.00
C ARG A 49 19.45 -7.13 4.34
N GLU A 50 19.52 -7.24 3.02
CA GLU A 50 20.75 -7.39 2.25
C GLU A 50 21.50 -6.07 2.06
N SER A 51 20.77 -4.95 1.93
CA SER A 51 21.36 -3.64 1.68
C SER A 51 21.03 -2.63 2.76
N LYS A 52 22.07 -1.97 3.28
CA LYS A 52 21.89 -0.79 4.16
C LYS A 52 21.40 0.46 3.41
N ASN A 53 21.52 0.45 2.09
CA ASN A 53 21.23 1.59 1.22
C ASN A 53 19.86 1.49 0.53
N THR A 54 18.97 0.58 1.00
CA THR A 54 17.62 0.50 0.46
C THR A 54 16.85 1.77 0.78
N THR A 55 16.36 2.44 -0.25
CA THR A 55 15.58 3.67 -0.13
C THR A 55 14.08 3.39 -0.21
N LEU A 56 13.27 4.33 0.27
CA LEU A 56 11.81 4.26 0.11
C LEU A 56 11.41 4.13 -1.37
N LEU A 57 12.10 4.86 -2.26
CA LEU A 57 11.83 4.79 -3.70
C LEU A 57 12.04 3.39 -4.27
N MET A 58 13.09 2.66 -3.85
CA MET A 58 13.32 1.27 -4.26
C MET A 58 12.19 0.35 -3.77
N ALA A 59 11.76 0.50 -2.53
CA ALA A 59 10.67 -0.27 -1.96
C ALA A 59 9.32 0.01 -2.66
N LEU A 60 9.02 1.27 -2.98
CA LEU A 60 7.84 1.66 -3.74
C LEU A 60 7.89 1.14 -5.19
N SER A 61 9.07 1.07 -5.81
CA SER A 61 9.24 0.49 -7.15
C SER A 61 8.92 -1.00 -7.16
N GLU A 62 9.22 -1.73 -6.07
CA GLU A 62 8.83 -3.14 -5.94
C GLU A 62 7.31 -3.29 -5.81
N ILE A 63 6.64 -2.41 -5.05
CA ILE A 63 5.17 -2.39 -4.99
C ILE A 63 4.57 -2.15 -6.38
N LYS A 64 5.11 -1.17 -7.12
CA LYS A 64 4.65 -0.87 -8.48
C LYS A 64 4.71 -2.12 -9.35
N ARG A 65 5.86 -2.78 -9.41
CA ARG A 65 6.08 -3.97 -10.24
C ARG A 65 5.18 -5.15 -9.87
N GLN A 66 4.85 -5.33 -8.59
CA GLN A 66 4.08 -6.49 -8.13
C GLN A 66 2.56 -6.26 -8.10
N LEU A 67 2.12 -5.05 -7.87
CA LEU A 67 0.69 -4.74 -7.72
C LEU A 67 0.15 -3.84 -8.82
N VAL A 68 0.87 -2.77 -9.16
CA VAL A 68 0.37 -1.76 -10.10
C VAL A 68 0.43 -2.27 -11.53
N ASP A 69 1.62 -2.70 -11.99
CA ASP A 69 1.79 -3.17 -13.37
C ASP A 69 0.83 -4.34 -13.72
N PRO A 70 0.62 -5.36 -12.85
CA PRO A 70 -0.40 -6.37 -13.11
C PRO A 70 -1.84 -5.85 -13.10
N ALA A 71 -2.17 -4.88 -12.25
CA ALA A 71 -3.51 -4.30 -12.22
C ALA A 71 -3.80 -3.44 -13.46
N GLU A 72 -2.79 -2.76 -14.02
CA GLU A 72 -2.89 -2.07 -15.31
C GLU A 72 -3.22 -3.04 -16.44
N LEU A 73 -2.58 -4.21 -16.49
CA LEU A 73 -2.90 -5.26 -17.46
C LEU A 73 -4.34 -5.77 -17.35
N MET A 74 -4.99 -5.57 -16.21
CA MET A 74 -6.39 -5.91 -15.95
C MET A 74 -7.36 -4.75 -16.20
N GLY A 75 -6.88 -3.64 -16.77
CA GLY A 75 -7.68 -2.49 -17.15
C GLY A 75 -7.90 -1.46 -16.05
N VAL A 76 -7.19 -1.53 -14.93
CA VAL A 76 -7.16 -0.44 -13.94
C VAL A 76 -6.19 0.62 -14.44
N ARG A 77 -6.63 1.88 -14.50
CA ARG A 77 -5.77 3.00 -14.91
C ARG A 77 -4.99 3.51 -13.70
N PHE A 78 -3.68 3.76 -13.89
CA PHE A 78 -2.83 4.31 -12.85
C PHE A 78 -2.11 5.59 -13.30
N VAL A 79 -1.95 6.51 -12.36
CA VAL A 79 -0.93 7.57 -12.38
C VAL A 79 0.03 7.27 -11.23
N TRP A 80 1.30 6.99 -11.55
CA TRP A 80 2.31 6.64 -10.55
C TRP A 80 3.51 7.57 -10.67
N GLU A 81 3.59 8.53 -9.76
CA GLU A 81 4.59 9.60 -9.75
C GLU A 81 5.42 9.54 -8.46
N THR A 82 6.67 9.12 -8.56
CA THR A 82 7.59 9.01 -7.41
C THR A 82 8.94 9.70 -7.65
N LYS A 83 9.09 10.43 -8.76
CA LYS A 83 10.33 11.15 -9.09
C LYS A 83 10.72 12.17 -8.03
N GLY A 84 9.76 12.77 -7.34
CA GLY A 84 9.98 13.68 -6.22
C GLY A 84 10.74 13.07 -5.04
N LEU A 85 10.79 11.72 -4.94
CA LEU A 85 11.50 11.01 -3.86
C LEU A 85 12.96 10.65 -4.19
N LEU A 86 13.46 11.02 -5.36
CA LEU A 86 14.80 10.61 -5.83
C LEU A 86 15.92 11.02 -4.88
N TYR A 87 15.76 12.16 -4.22
CA TYR A 87 16.71 12.73 -3.27
C TYR A 87 16.17 12.75 -1.84
N GLY A 88 15.25 11.81 -1.54
CA GLY A 88 14.63 11.70 -0.22
C GLY A 88 15.62 11.33 0.88
N PRO A 89 15.29 11.63 2.14
CA PRO A 89 16.12 11.31 3.28
C PRO A 89 16.30 9.80 3.44
N HIS A 90 17.38 9.40 4.11
CA HIS A 90 17.56 8.02 4.53
C HIS A 90 16.60 7.70 5.69
N LEU A 91 15.69 6.78 5.45
CA LEU A 91 14.76 6.29 6.46
C LEU A 91 15.27 5.00 7.08
N SER A 92 14.87 4.73 8.32
CA SER A 92 15.15 3.43 8.94
C SER A 92 14.43 2.30 8.20
N ARG A 93 14.96 1.08 8.31
CA ARG A 93 14.39 -0.11 7.66
C ARG A 93 12.97 -0.38 8.15
N GLU A 94 12.76 -0.23 9.44
CA GLU A 94 11.47 -0.41 10.11
C GLU A 94 10.45 0.59 9.59
N LEU A 95 10.86 1.85 9.43
CA LEU A 95 10.00 2.91 8.91
C LEU A 95 9.63 2.64 7.44
N ILE A 96 10.60 2.28 6.60
CA ILE A 96 10.32 1.90 5.20
C ILE A 96 9.32 0.76 5.14
N LEU A 97 9.48 -0.28 5.97
CA LEU A 97 8.59 -1.44 6.00
C LEU A 97 7.16 -1.05 6.42
N ASP A 98 7.02 -0.23 7.46
CA ASP A 98 5.71 0.22 7.92
C ASP A 98 5.01 1.10 6.88
N ILE A 99 5.74 1.99 6.18
CA ILE A 99 5.21 2.76 5.03
C ILE A 99 4.75 1.84 3.90
N VAL A 100 5.59 0.87 3.51
CA VAL A 100 5.25 -0.12 2.47
C VAL A 100 3.96 -0.83 2.79
N ARG A 101 3.79 -1.32 4.03
CA ARG A 101 2.57 -2.01 4.48
C ARG A 101 1.34 -1.11 4.44
N ILE A 102 1.47 0.16 4.83
CA ILE A 102 0.37 1.12 4.73
C ILE A 102 -0.05 1.31 3.26
N ILE A 103 0.90 1.50 2.35
CA ILE A 103 0.61 1.71 0.93
C ILE A 103 0.03 0.43 0.29
N GLN A 104 0.56 -0.75 0.62
CA GLN A 104 0.01 -2.03 0.14
C GLN A 104 -1.44 -2.23 0.59
N GLU A 105 -1.76 -1.99 1.86
CA GLU A 105 -3.12 -2.09 2.38
C GLU A 105 -4.06 -1.09 1.69
N ALA A 106 -3.60 0.15 1.46
CA ALA A 106 -4.39 1.17 0.77
C ALA A 106 -4.67 0.77 -0.69
N LEU A 107 -3.67 0.25 -1.42
CA LEU A 107 -3.83 -0.26 -2.78
C LEU A 107 -4.79 -1.47 -2.84
N GLN A 108 -4.66 -2.41 -1.90
CA GLN A 108 -5.57 -3.55 -1.81
C GLN A 108 -7.01 -3.10 -1.54
N ASN A 109 -7.21 -2.14 -0.66
CA ASN A 109 -8.53 -1.57 -0.39
C ASN A 109 -9.12 -0.90 -1.64
N ALA A 110 -8.32 -0.14 -2.39
CA ALA A 110 -8.73 0.49 -3.64
C ALA A 110 -9.10 -0.55 -4.71
N LEU A 111 -8.26 -1.57 -4.90
CA LEU A 111 -8.44 -2.58 -5.96
C LEU A 111 -9.57 -3.56 -5.64
N PHE A 112 -9.62 -4.09 -4.40
CA PHE A 112 -10.52 -5.21 -4.08
C PHE A 112 -11.80 -4.78 -3.38
N ARG A 113 -11.74 -3.83 -2.45
CA ARG A 113 -12.92 -3.42 -1.68
C ARG A 113 -13.71 -2.34 -2.39
N ALA A 114 -13.01 -1.30 -2.88
CA ALA A 114 -13.62 -0.22 -3.64
C ALA A 114 -13.89 -0.63 -5.10
N ASN A 115 -13.17 -1.62 -5.65
CA ASN A 115 -13.20 -2.02 -7.06
C ASN A 115 -12.97 -0.82 -7.99
N SER A 116 -11.99 0.00 -7.64
CA SER A 116 -11.69 1.25 -8.33
C SER A 116 -11.09 0.99 -9.72
N LYS A 117 -11.41 1.85 -10.66
CA LYS A 117 -10.91 1.77 -12.05
C LYS A 117 -9.83 2.78 -12.36
N PHE A 118 -9.62 3.74 -11.47
CA PHE A 118 -8.57 4.74 -11.60
C PHE A 118 -7.92 5.00 -10.24
N ILE A 119 -6.58 4.94 -10.19
CA ILE A 119 -5.79 5.14 -8.97
C ILE A 119 -4.65 6.10 -9.28
N ILE A 120 -4.44 7.07 -8.40
CA ILE A 120 -3.37 8.05 -8.46
C ILE A 120 -2.48 7.83 -7.24
N PHE A 121 -1.18 7.64 -7.46
CA PHE A 121 -0.17 7.61 -6.41
C PHE A 121 0.92 8.64 -6.70
N LYS A 122 1.20 9.50 -5.73
CA LYS A 122 2.27 10.51 -5.82
C LYS A 122 3.14 10.46 -4.59
N GLY A 123 4.45 10.59 -4.79
CA GLY A 123 5.44 10.73 -3.72
C GLY A 123 6.35 11.91 -4.00
N GLU A 124 6.42 12.84 -3.06
CA GLU A 124 7.18 14.08 -3.18
C GLU A 124 7.86 14.45 -1.86
N LEU A 125 8.90 15.28 -1.95
CA LEU A 125 9.51 15.95 -0.82
C LEU A 125 8.89 17.34 -0.68
N ASP A 126 8.45 17.66 0.53
CA ASP A 126 8.05 19.02 0.90
C ASP A 126 9.28 19.91 1.13
N ILE A 127 9.06 21.22 1.17
CA ILE A 127 10.11 22.24 1.39
C ILE A 127 10.83 22.04 2.73
N ASP A 128 10.13 21.53 3.75
CA ASP A 128 10.67 21.23 5.08
C ASP A 128 11.41 19.88 5.14
N GLY A 129 11.57 19.19 4.01
CA GLY A 129 12.22 17.89 3.90
C GLY A 129 11.35 16.71 4.28
N SER A 130 10.13 16.93 4.75
CA SER A 130 9.17 15.83 5.00
C SER A 130 8.78 15.14 3.70
N ILE A 131 8.51 13.83 3.78
CA ILE A 131 7.99 13.07 2.64
C ILE A 131 6.48 13.11 2.69
N LYS A 132 5.86 13.46 1.56
CA LYS A 132 4.42 13.35 1.37
C LYS A 132 4.11 12.25 0.36
N LEU A 133 3.29 11.29 0.77
CA LEU A 133 2.72 10.27 -0.09
C LEU A 133 1.22 10.50 -0.19
N TYR A 134 0.72 10.52 -1.41
CA TYR A 134 -0.69 10.72 -1.74
C TYR A 134 -1.18 9.51 -2.53
N LEU A 135 -2.29 8.93 -2.12
CA LEU A 135 -2.98 7.88 -2.85
C LEU A 135 -4.47 8.24 -2.92
N GLU A 136 -4.98 8.34 -4.13
CA GLU A 136 -6.39 8.56 -4.40
C GLU A 136 -6.92 7.44 -5.30
N ASN A 137 -8.04 6.88 -4.96
CA ASN A 137 -8.77 5.98 -5.82
C ASN A 137 -10.10 6.60 -6.24
N ARG A 138 -10.47 6.40 -7.50
CA ARG A 138 -11.68 6.94 -8.13
C ARG A 138 -12.40 5.83 -8.91
N GLU A 139 -13.62 6.15 -9.37
CA GLU A 139 -14.45 5.24 -10.15
C GLU A 139 -14.66 3.90 -9.43
N GLY A 140 -14.91 3.98 -8.13
CA GLY A 140 -15.14 2.84 -7.25
C GLY A 140 -16.17 3.13 -6.18
N LYS A 141 -16.22 2.28 -5.16
CA LYS A 141 -17.09 2.48 -4.00
C LYS A 141 -16.50 3.56 -3.09
N SER A 142 -17.32 4.55 -2.72
CA SER A 142 -16.96 5.59 -1.75
C SER A 142 -16.61 5.00 -0.38
N PHE A 143 -15.56 5.53 0.23
CA PHE A 143 -15.22 5.24 1.62
C PHE A 143 -16.13 6.04 2.56
N LYS A 144 -16.79 5.35 3.50
CA LYS A 144 -17.61 6.00 4.53
C LYS A 144 -16.87 6.03 5.85
N LYS A 145 -16.55 7.21 6.35
CA LYS A 145 -15.77 7.42 7.59
C LYS A 145 -16.41 6.78 8.83
N ASN A 146 -17.75 6.65 8.83
CA ASN A 146 -18.54 6.06 9.93
C ASN A 146 -18.79 4.55 9.79
N SER A 147 -18.33 3.91 8.69
CA SER A 147 -18.35 2.46 8.62
C SER A 147 -17.32 1.88 9.60
N GLU A 148 -17.64 0.76 10.25
CA GLU A 148 -16.68 0.08 11.13
C GLU A 148 -15.34 -0.05 10.40
N LYS A 149 -14.30 0.58 10.95
CA LYS A 149 -12.95 0.50 10.38
C LYS A 149 -12.50 -0.95 10.47
N GLY A 150 -12.42 -1.62 9.32
CA GLY A 150 -11.89 -2.98 9.24
C GLY A 150 -10.45 -3.05 9.79
N PHE A 151 -10.00 -4.24 10.12
CA PHE A 151 -8.66 -4.47 10.71
C PHE A 151 -7.53 -3.81 9.91
N GLY A 152 -7.58 -3.85 8.56
CA GLY A 152 -6.57 -3.23 7.71
C GLY A 152 -6.43 -1.73 7.93
N ILE A 153 -7.55 -1.00 7.99
CA ILE A 153 -7.53 0.45 8.24
C ILE A 153 -7.01 0.75 9.65
N LYS A 154 -7.45 -0.01 10.67
CA LYS A 154 -6.91 0.14 12.03
C LYS A 154 -5.40 -0.07 12.06
N ASN A 155 -4.90 -1.10 11.39
CA ASN A 155 -3.47 -1.41 11.31
C ASN A 155 -2.68 -0.30 10.60
N MET A 156 -3.21 0.33 9.54
CA MET A 156 -2.56 1.49 8.93
C MET A 156 -2.36 2.62 9.94
N PHE A 157 -3.40 2.98 10.72
CA PHE A 157 -3.29 4.03 11.75
C PHE A 157 -2.33 3.64 12.88
N VAL A 158 -2.34 2.39 13.34
CA VAL A 158 -1.41 1.91 14.38
C VAL A 158 0.04 2.05 13.91
N ARG A 159 0.34 1.64 12.66
CA ARG A 159 1.69 1.78 12.08
C ARG A 159 2.11 3.24 11.91
N ALA A 160 1.19 4.08 11.44
CA ALA A 160 1.45 5.51 11.29
C ALA A 160 1.77 6.15 12.64
N ASN A 161 0.95 5.91 13.67
CA ASN A 161 1.15 6.47 15.01
C ASN A 161 2.46 6.00 15.64
N LYS A 162 2.83 4.72 15.50
CA LYS A 162 4.10 4.15 16.00
C LYS A 162 5.32 4.92 15.48
N ASN A 163 5.24 5.46 14.27
CA ASN A 163 6.35 6.11 13.57
C ASN A 163 6.18 7.64 13.48
N ASN A 164 5.25 8.23 14.20
CA ASN A 164 4.91 9.66 14.12
C ASN A 164 4.54 10.12 12.69
N ILE A 165 4.00 9.22 11.86
CA ILE A 165 3.49 9.54 10.54
C ILE A 165 2.10 10.17 10.69
N GLU A 166 1.90 11.34 10.11
CA GLU A 166 0.57 11.91 9.98
C GLU A 166 -0.18 11.17 8.87
N LEU A 167 -1.25 10.47 9.22
CA LEU A 167 -2.09 9.74 8.28
C LEU A 167 -3.50 10.32 8.28
N SER A 168 -3.97 10.77 7.12
CA SER A 168 -5.37 11.08 6.88
C SER A 168 -5.98 10.13 5.86
N LEU A 169 -7.23 9.77 6.07
CA LEU A 169 -8.03 8.95 5.16
C LEU A 169 -9.45 9.53 5.09
N ASP A 170 -9.81 10.05 3.95
CA ASP A 170 -11.10 10.70 3.69
C ASP A 170 -11.80 10.09 2.49
N GLY A 171 -13.15 10.01 2.56
CA GLY A 171 -13.97 9.54 1.46
C GLY A 171 -14.25 10.64 0.43
N THR A 172 -14.31 10.24 -0.83
CA THR A 172 -14.84 11.08 -1.94
C THR A 172 -16.18 10.52 -2.41
N SER A 173 -16.78 11.14 -3.41
CA SER A 173 -18.06 10.68 -3.99
C SER A 173 -17.96 9.26 -4.58
N ASP A 174 -16.80 8.88 -5.10
CA ASP A 174 -16.56 7.65 -5.85
C ASP A 174 -15.28 6.91 -5.43
N GLY A 175 -14.74 7.21 -4.23
CA GLY A 175 -13.51 6.57 -3.75
C GLY A 175 -13.05 7.07 -2.38
N ALA A 176 -11.74 7.23 -2.25
CA ALA A 176 -11.06 7.71 -1.05
C ALA A 176 -9.74 8.40 -1.37
N ILE A 177 -9.28 9.24 -0.45
CA ILE A 177 -7.96 9.86 -0.47
C ILE A 177 -7.23 9.48 0.81
N LEU A 178 -6.03 8.92 0.66
CA LEU A 178 -5.06 8.68 1.74
C LEU A 178 -3.89 9.64 1.56
N ILE A 179 -3.51 10.31 2.63
CA ILE A 179 -2.31 11.14 2.68
C ILE A 179 -1.45 10.68 3.86
N LEU A 180 -0.16 10.45 3.59
CA LEU A 180 0.86 10.23 4.60
C LEU A 180 1.85 11.39 4.56
N ARG A 181 2.14 11.98 5.71
CA ARG A 181 3.25 12.92 5.89
C ARG A 181 4.23 12.31 6.88
N ILE A 182 5.44 12.04 6.41
CA ILE A 182 6.52 11.42 7.16
C ILE A 182 7.49 12.54 7.51
N PRO A 183 7.58 12.96 8.79
CA PRO A 183 8.53 13.97 9.22
C PRO A 183 9.97 13.47 9.06
N GLN A 184 10.92 14.40 9.01
CA GLN A 184 12.36 14.09 9.10
C GLN A 184 12.76 13.67 10.50
#